data_3b1b30ab792e8ddc77843e677520086a
#
_entry.id   3b1b30ab792e8ddc77843e677520086a
#
_cell.length_a   1.000
_cell.length_b   1.000
_cell.length_c   1.000
_cell.angle_alpha   90.00
_cell.angle_beta   90.00
_cell.angle_gamma   90.00
#
_symmetry.space_group_name_H-M   'P 1'
#
loop_
_entity.id
_entity.type
_entity.pdbx_description
1 polymer ?
#
loop_
_entity_poly.entity_id
_entity_poly.type
_entity_poly.pdbx_seq_one_letter_code
_entity_poly.pdbx_strand_id
1 'polypeptide(L)'
;GLDRVASTQNKVWDENLPDEVIDFIKEIGFERGCYSANINVQRPGQMAPLHRDNHGYACKKLNKQFEDFERVLVFLTDWEVGQVFGCEKECITDWKSGDCYTFDAQDQHFSANTGIETKYSIVISVLKEYIK
;
A
#
# COMPACT_ATOMS: atom_id res chain seq x y z
N GLY A 1 -15.84 -15.90 -7.07
CA GLY A 1 -14.58 -16.57 -7.20
C GLY A 1 -13.63 -16.29 -6.06
N LEU A 2 -12.42 -16.76 -6.16
CA LEU A 2 -11.39 -16.58 -5.15
C LEU A 2 -11.09 -15.10 -4.85
N ASP A 3 -11.28 -14.24 -5.83
CA ASP A 3 -11.10 -12.80 -5.70
C ASP A 3 -11.97 -12.16 -4.64
N ARG A 4 -13.15 -12.74 -4.39
CA ARG A 4 -14.13 -12.20 -3.43
C ARG A 4 -13.78 -12.52 -1.99
N VAL A 5 -12.95 -13.54 -1.78
CA VAL A 5 -12.50 -13.94 -0.45
C VAL A 5 -11.16 -13.30 -0.16
N ALA A 6 -10.71 -12.50 -1.12
CA ALA A 6 -9.31 -12.16 -1.20
C ALA A 6 -8.83 -11.28 -0.08
N SER A 7 -9.49 -10.19 0.24
CA SER A 7 -8.96 -9.26 1.23
C SER A 7 -9.94 -9.05 2.38
N THR A 8 -9.46 -9.24 3.60
CA THR A 8 -10.23 -8.96 4.81
C THR A 8 -9.77 -7.67 5.49
N GLN A 9 -8.71 -7.03 4.97
CA GLN A 9 -8.24 -5.76 5.54
C GLN A 9 -9.17 -4.60 5.17
N ASN A 10 -9.21 -3.58 6.01
CA ASN A 10 -9.96 -2.36 5.77
C ASN A 10 -9.09 -1.32 5.08
N LYS A 11 -9.71 -0.43 4.29
CA LYS A 11 -9.01 0.64 3.56
C LYS A 11 -9.64 1.99 3.81
N VAL A 12 -8.79 3.02 3.93
CA VAL A 12 -9.20 4.42 3.96
C VAL A 12 -8.59 5.10 2.74
N TRP A 13 -9.44 5.62 1.86
CA TRP A 13 -9.03 6.16 0.57
C TRP A 13 -8.79 7.68 0.61
N ASP A 14 -8.18 8.19 -0.44
CA ASP A 14 -7.73 9.57 -0.69
C ASP A 14 -8.53 10.67 0.02
N GLU A 15 -9.82 10.72 -0.23
CA GLU A 15 -10.68 11.79 0.27
C GLU A 15 -10.93 11.72 1.78
N ASN A 16 -10.64 10.58 2.37
CA ASN A 16 -10.82 10.33 3.81
C ASN A 16 -9.50 10.20 4.56
N LEU A 17 -8.36 10.44 3.89
CA LEU A 17 -7.06 10.38 4.53
C LEU A 17 -6.92 11.50 5.57
N PRO A 18 -6.40 11.19 6.77
CA PRO A 18 -6.08 12.23 7.74
C PRO A 18 -5.03 13.21 7.21
N ASP A 19 -5.10 14.46 7.65
CA ASP A 19 -4.17 15.50 7.23
C ASP A 19 -2.71 15.11 7.51
N GLU A 20 -2.46 14.45 8.64
CA GLU A 20 -1.13 13.98 9.02
C GLU A 20 -0.54 13.02 8.00
N VAL A 21 -1.38 12.19 7.40
CA VAL A 21 -0.95 11.24 6.36
C VAL A 21 -0.66 11.97 5.06
N ILE A 22 -1.50 12.93 4.71
CA ILE A 22 -1.29 13.78 3.52
C ILE A 22 0.03 14.54 3.66
N ASP A 23 0.28 15.13 4.82
CA ASP A 23 1.52 15.85 5.12
C ASP A 23 2.73 14.93 5.05
N PHE A 24 2.61 13.72 5.57
CA PHE A 24 3.66 12.72 5.49
C PHE A 24 4.00 12.33 4.04
N ILE A 25 2.97 12.11 3.21
CA ILE A 25 3.17 11.80 1.79
C ILE A 25 3.88 12.95 1.09
N LYS A 26 3.56 14.19 1.45
CA LYS A 26 4.25 15.37 0.94
C LYS A 26 5.71 15.40 1.38
N GLU A 27 5.99 15.09 2.62
CA GLU A 27 7.37 15.04 3.15
C GLU A 27 8.24 14.02 2.41
N ILE A 28 7.68 12.89 1.99
CA ILE A 28 8.43 11.92 1.20
C ILE A 28 8.55 12.29 -0.28
N GLY A 29 7.99 13.43 -0.68
CA GLY A 29 8.24 14.03 -2.00
C GLY A 29 7.07 14.02 -2.96
N PHE A 30 5.85 13.63 -2.55
CA PHE A 30 4.72 13.53 -3.46
C PHE A 30 3.67 14.59 -3.14
N GLU A 31 3.43 15.48 -4.12
CA GLU A 31 2.39 16.50 -4.02
C GLU A 31 1.02 15.93 -4.39
N ARG A 32 -0.04 16.53 -3.84
CA ARG A 32 -1.41 16.20 -4.24
C ARG A 32 -1.57 16.41 -5.75
N GLY A 33 -2.33 15.51 -6.37
CA GLY A 33 -2.53 15.53 -7.82
C GLY A 33 -1.58 14.64 -8.60
N CYS A 34 -0.51 14.13 -7.98
CA CYS A 34 0.40 13.21 -8.64
C CYS A 34 0.27 11.77 -8.14
N TYR A 35 -0.67 11.50 -7.24
CA TYR A 35 -0.86 10.16 -6.69
C TYR A 35 -2.31 9.90 -6.29
N SER A 36 -2.61 8.62 -6.10
CA SER A 36 -3.77 8.14 -5.37
C SER A 36 -3.26 7.22 -4.26
N ALA A 37 -3.78 7.35 -3.06
CA ALA A 37 -3.30 6.59 -1.91
C ALA A 37 -4.44 6.03 -1.06
N ASN A 38 -4.13 4.96 -0.35
CA ASN A 38 -5.02 4.45 0.68
C ASN A 38 -4.22 3.94 1.87
N ILE A 39 -4.81 4.05 3.06
CA ILE A 39 -4.31 3.39 4.25
C ILE A 39 -4.93 2.00 4.30
N ASN A 40 -4.10 0.99 4.48
CA ASN A 40 -4.55 -0.36 4.79
C ASN A 40 -4.49 -0.56 6.29
N VAL A 41 -5.62 -0.98 6.86
CA VAL A 41 -5.74 -1.31 8.28
C VAL A 41 -5.91 -2.82 8.36
N GLN A 42 -4.91 -3.51 8.89
CA GLN A 42 -4.90 -4.96 8.96
C GLN A 42 -4.85 -5.39 10.43
N ARG A 43 -5.99 -5.79 10.94
CA ARG A 43 -6.12 -6.27 12.31
C ARG A 43 -5.64 -7.71 12.43
N PRO A 44 -5.43 -8.22 13.67
CA PRO A 44 -5.10 -9.63 13.85
C PRO A 44 -6.07 -10.56 13.12
N GLY A 45 -5.53 -11.48 12.34
CA GLY A 45 -6.30 -12.44 11.55
C GLY A 45 -6.68 -11.95 10.16
N GLN A 46 -6.40 -10.70 9.81
CA GLN A 46 -6.73 -10.17 8.48
C GLN A 46 -5.59 -10.36 7.50
N MET A 47 -5.93 -10.40 6.22
CA MET A 47 -4.96 -10.63 5.15
C MET A 47 -5.39 -10.03 3.83
N ALA A 48 -4.43 -9.79 2.97
CA ALA A 48 -4.60 -9.60 1.54
C ALA A 48 -3.86 -10.74 0.84
N PRO A 49 -4.55 -11.73 0.26
CA PRO A 49 -3.89 -12.88 -0.35
C PRO A 49 -3.12 -12.52 -1.62
N LEU A 50 -2.35 -13.46 -2.12
CA LEU A 50 -1.51 -13.27 -3.28
C LEU A 50 -2.33 -12.75 -4.47
N HIS A 51 -1.93 -11.60 -5.01
CA HIS A 51 -2.64 -10.93 -6.10
C HIS A 51 -1.71 -9.97 -6.85
N ARG A 52 -2.21 -9.43 -7.95
CA ARG A 52 -1.62 -8.31 -8.67
C ARG A 52 -2.55 -7.11 -8.59
N ASP A 53 -2.00 -5.92 -8.69
CA ASP A 53 -2.77 -4.68 -8.74
C ASP A 53 -2.82 -4.13 -10.17
N ASN A 54 -3.77 -3.24 -10.42
CA ASN A 54 -3.94 -2.64 -11.75
C ASN A 54 -3.98 -1.10 -11.72
N HIS A 55 -3.77 -0.47 -10.57
CA HIS A 55 -3.89 0.99 -10.39
C HIS A 55 -5.24 1.56 -10.84
N GLY A 56 -6.30 0.76 -10.84
CA GLY A 56 -7.58 1.15 -11.43
C GLY A 56 -8.16 2.47 -10.93
N TYR A 57 -8.13 2.66 -9.62
CA TYR A 57 -8.63 3.90 -9.00
C TYR A 57 -7.77 5.10 -9.39
N ALA A 58 -6.45 4.96 -9.35
CA ALA A 58 -5.51 6.03 -9.71
C ALA A 58 -5.63 6.41 -11.18
N CYS A 59 -5.79 5.43 -12.07
CA CYS A 59 -5.99 5.68 -13.50
C CYS A 59 -7.21 6.55 -13.75
N LYS A 60 -8.31 6.26 -13.08
CA LYS A 60 -9.54 7.07 -13.20
C LYS A 60 -9.36 8.46 -12.61
N LYS A 61 -8.83 8.53 -11.40
CA LYS A 61 -8.68 9.79 -10.66
C LYS A 61 -7.79 10.77 -11.38
N LEU A 62 -6.67 10.30 -11.93
CA LEU A 62 -5.66 11.16 -12.55
C LEU A 62 -5.72 11.17 -14.07
N ASN A 63 -6.66 10.43 -14.66
CA ASN A 63 -6.81 10.30 -16.10
C ASN A 63 -5.48 9.91 -16.78
N LYS A 64 -4.89 8.85 -16.29
CA LYS A 64 -3.61 8.31 -16.75
C LYS A 64 -3.72 6.82 -17.02
N GLN A 65 -2.70 6.26 -17.67
CA GLN A 65 -2.65 4.85 -18.02
C GLN A 65 -1.93 4.05 -16.91
N PHE A 66 -2.16 2.75 -16.89
CA PHE A 66 -1.51 1.84 -15.96
C PHE A 66 0.02 2.02 -15.93
N GLU A 67 0.64 2.14 -17.10
CA GLU A 67 2.09 2.23 -17.25
C GLU A 67 2.69 3.51 -16.69
N ASP A 68 1.85 4.52 -16.43
CA ASP A 68 2.30 5.80 -15.88
C ASP A 68 2.58 5.76 -14.38
N PHE A 69 2.19 4.68 -13.70
CA PHE A 69 2.24 4.59 -12.24
C PHE A 69 3.29 3.62 -11.73
N GLU A 70 3.81 3.95 -10.55
CA GLU A 70 4.59 3.07 -9.70
C GLU A 70 3.86 2.87 -8.37
N ARG A 71 4.09 1.73 -7.72
CA ARG A 71 3.52 1.42 -6.42
C ARG A 71 4.54 1.67 -5.32
N VAL A 72 4.13 2.44 -4.31
CA VAL A 72 4.94 2.70 -3.12
C VAL A 72 4.16 2.23 -1.90
N LEU A 73 4.80 1.42 -1.09
CA LEU A 73 4.28 0.94 0.19
C LEU A 73 5.06 1.61 1.31
N VAL A 74 4.35 2.20 2.26
CA VAL A 74 4.94 2.81 3.45
C VAL A 74 4.36 2.13 4.68
N PHE A 75 5.22 1.59 5.53
CA PHE A 75 4.79 1.05 6.82
C PHE A 75 4.63 2.19 7.82
N LEU A 76 3.46 2.31 8.42
CA LEU A 76 3.16 3.35 9.41
C LEU A 76 3.45 2.92 10.83
N THR A 77 3.42 1.62 11.09
CA THR A 77 3.71 1.04 12.40
C THR A 77 4.94 0.15 12.30
N ASP A 78 5.68 0.04 13.41
CA ASP A 78 6.80 -0.91 13.49
C ASP A 78 6.30 -2.34 13.31
N TRP A 79 7.16 -3.17 12.74
CA TRP A 79 6.88 -4.59 12.59
C TRP A 79 6.65 -5.26 13.94
N GLU A 80 5.63 -6.12 13.98
CA GLU A 80 5.33 -6.97 15.12
C GLU A 80 5.25 -8.42 14.66
N VAL A 81 5.56 -9.35 15.57
CA VAL A 81 5.55 -10.77 15.27
C VAL A 81 4.20 -11.19 14.66
N GLY A 82 4.25 -11.96 13.57
CA GLY A 82 3.07 -12.43 12.86
C GLY A 82 2.67 -11.57 11.68
N GLN A 83 3.31 -10.41 11.50
CA GLN A 83 3.05 -9.53 10.36
C GLN A 83 4.04 -9.82 9.23
N VAL A 84 3.56 -9.81 7.99
CA VAL A 84 4.40 -10.07 6.82
C VAL A 84 3.86 -9.33 5.60
N PHE A 85 4.77 -8.89 4.73
CA PHE A 85 4.48 -8.47 3.37
C PHE A 85 5.37 -9.28 2.43
N GLY A 86 4.76 -9.94 1.44
CA GLY A 86 5.49 -10.73 0.45
C GLY A 86 5.29 -10.14 -0.94
N CYS A 87 6.37 -10.05 -1.71
CA CYS A 87 6.34 -9.56 -3.08
C CYS A 87 7.29 -10.43 -3.91
N GLU A 88 6.74 -11.10 -4.93
CA GLU A 88 7.46 -12.05 -5.76
C GLU A 88 8.12 -13.14 -4.90
N LYS A 89 9.43 -13.19 -4.83
CA LYS A 89 10.17 -14.21 -4.09
C LYS A 89 10.66 -13.74 -2.72
N GLU A 90 10.26 -12.54 -2.32
CA GLU A 90 10.77 -11.91 -1.11
C GLU A 90 9.66 -11.74 -0.07
N CYS A 91 9.94 -12.09 1.17
CA CYS A 91 9.08 -11.79 2.30
C CYS A 91 9.77 -10.76 3.18
N ILE A 92 9.04 -9.72 3.53
CA ILE A 92 9.57 -8.57 4.29
C ILE A 92 8.99 -8.61 5.69
N THR A 93 9.87 -8.50 6.67
CA THR A 93 9.58 -8.37 8.10
C THR A 93 10.57 -7.36 8.69
N ASP A 94 10.51 -7.15 9.98
CA ASP A 94 11.46 -6.31 10.72
C ASP A 94 11.54 -4.86 10.25
N TRP A 95 10.49 -4.38 9.57
CA TRP A 95 10.43 -2.99 9.14
C TRP A 95 10.25 -2.04 10.33
N LYS A 96 10.63 -0.79 10.11
CA LYS A 96 10.37 0.33 11.03
C LYS A 96 9.33 1.25 10.44
N SER A 97 8.58 1.91 11.30
CA SER A 97 7.64 2.95 10.89
C SER A 97 8.36 3.97 9.99
N GLY A 98 7.78 4.24 8.84
CA GLY A 98 8.35 5.12 7.83
C GLY A 98 9.15 4.43 6.73
N ASP A 99 9.45 3.13 6.87
CA ASP A 99 10.13 2.39 5.81
C ASP A 99 9.27 2.32 4.56
N CYS A 100 9.89 2.54 3.40
CA CYS A 100 9.24 2.57 2.10
C CYS A 100 9.78 1.48 1.18
N TYR A 101 8.87 0.89 0.40
CA TYR A 101 9.20 -0.06 -0.65
C TYR A 101 8.52 0.36 -1.94
N THR A 102 9.24 0.26 -3.06
CA THR A 102 8.64 0.38 -4.39
C THR A 102 8.55 -1.00 -5.02
N PHE A 103 7.46 -1.27 -5.69
CA PHE A 103 7.28 -2.52 -6.43
C PHE A 103 6.35 -2.30 -7.61
N ASP A 104 6.45 -3.18 -8.61
CA ASP A 104 5.56 -3.15 -9.76
C ASP A 104 4.20 -3.70 -9.36
N ALA A 105 3.12 -3.02 -9.76
CA ALA A 105 1.77 -3.48 -9.47
C ALA A 105 1.47 -4.86 -10.06
N GLN A 106 2.17 -5.25 -11.13
CA GLN A 106 2.06 -6.57 -11.74
C GLN A 106 2.84 -7.65 -11.01
N ASP A 107 3.69 -7.29 -10.07
CA ASP A 107 4.33 -8.28 -9.20
C ASP A 107 3.29 -8.87 -8.26
N GLN A 108 3.31 -10.18 -8.14
CA GLN A 108 2.43 -10.86 -7.18
C GLN A 108 2.86 -10.53 -5.76
N HIS A 109 1.92 -10.09 -4.96
CA HIS A 109 2.20 -9.70 -3.58
C HIS A 109 1.04 -10.08 -2.66
N PHE A 110 1.34 -10.18 -1.38
CA PHE A 110 0.37 -10.48 -0.34
C PHE A 110 0.78 -9.82 0.96
N SER A 111 -0.14 -9.72 1.89
CA SER A 111 0.17 -9.32 3.26
C SER A 111 -0.72 -10.06 4.23
N ALA A 112 -0.22 -10.29 5.44
CA ALA A 112 -0.98 -10.96 6.48
C ALA A 112 -0.59 -10.43 7.85
N ASN A 113 -1.54 -10.50 8.77
CA ASN A 113 -1.32 -10.17 10.17
C ASN A 113 -1.86 -11.32 11.03
N THR A 114 -0.98 -12.22 11.41
CA THR A 114 -1.31 -13.32 12.31
C THR A 114 -0.90 -13.02 13.76
N GLY A 115 -0.45 -11.80 14.01
CA GLY A 115 -0.03 -11.34 15.34
C GLY A 115 -1.19 -10.81 16.17
N ILE A 116 -0.86 -10.01 17.17
CA ILE A 116 -1.83 -9.46 18.12
C ILE A 116 -1.98 -7.94 18.02
N GLU A 117 -1.13 -7.29 17.23
CA GLU A 117 -1.16 -5.82 17.03
C GLU A 117 -1.70 -5.47 15.65
N THR A 118 -2.43 -4.38 15.56
CA THR A 118 -2.93 -3.88 14.27
C THR A 118 -1.79 -3.28 13.44
N LYS A 119 -1.75 -3.63 12.17
CA LYS A 119 -0.77 -3.12 11.20
C LYS A 119 -1.40 -2.02 10.36
N TYR A 120 -0.72 -0.90 10.26
CA TYR A 120 -1.12 0.21 9.39
C TYR A 120 -0.05 0.43 8.33
N SER A 121 -0.47 0.57 7.09
CA SER A 121 0.42 0.90 5.97
C SER A 121 -0.29 1.82 5.00
N ILE A 122 0.49 2.59 4.23
CA ILE A 122 -0.03 3.39 3.13
C ILE A 122 0.41 2.73 1.84
N VAL A 123 -0.52 2.59 0.90
CA VAL A 123 -0.21 2.15 -0.46
C VAL A 123 -0.48 3.33 -1.40
N ILE A 124 0.52 3.70 -2.17
CA ILE A 124 0.47 4.87 -3.04
C ILE A 124 0.67 4.41 -4.48
N SER A 125 -0.25 4.81 -5.36
CA SER A 125 -0.04 4.77 -6.80
C SER A 125 0.40 6.16 -7.22
N VAL A 126 1.67 6.32 -7.56
CA VAL A 126 2.26 7.61 -7.88
C VAL A 126 2.71 7.63 -9.34
N LEU A 127 2.56 8.77 -9.99
CA LEU A 127 3.06 8.94 -11.36
C LEU A 127 4.58 8.82 -11.37
N LYS A 128 5.10 7.96 -12.25
CA LYS A 128 6.55 7.64 -12.33
C LYS A 128 7.45 8.85 -12.46
N GLU A 129 6.97 9.89 -13.16
CA GLU A 129 7.74 11.13 -13.35
C GLU A 129 8.11 11.84 -12.04
N TYR A 130 7.41 11.54 -10.93
CA TYR A 130 7.66 12.13 -9.62
C TYR A 130 8.55 11.27 -8.73
N ILE A 131 8.92 10.08 -9.19
CA ILE A 131 9.85 9.21 -8.47
C ILE A 131 11.28 9.52 -8.91
N LYS A 132 12.11 9.82 -7.93
CA LYS A 132 13.53 10.14 -8.17
C LYS A 132 14.44 9.01 -7.79
#